data_3a2da969f8d5036fb51dfae42e990c03
#
_entry.id   3a2da969f8d5036fb51dfae42e990c03
#
_cell.length_a   1.000
_cell.length_b   1.000
_cell.length_c   1.000
_cell.angle_alpha   90.00
_cell.angle_beta   90.00
_cell.angle_gamma   90.00
#
_symmetry.space_group_name_H-M   'P 1'
#
loop_
_entity.id
_entity.type
_entity.pdbx_description
1 polymer ?
#
loop_
_entity_poly.entity_id
_entity_poly.type
_entity_poly.pdbx_seq_one_letter_code
_entity_poly.pdbx_strand_id
1 'polypeptide(L)'
;MEILEKTILDSDMCWDNTLENSPEKFSVVLNSKSLDELLINRGKISNEDPNDFKFLKEYVENLKNKILINGCGFFVINGHELSNLSLDEKRSIYTIISKIIGELLEQNKDHEKVVVIKDLGKTMKTGGRYHQPKEGGSYHTDV
;
A
#
# COMPACT_ATOMS: atom_id res chain seq x y z
N MET A 1 10.74 38.20 1.11
CA MET A 1 10.33 36.80 1.29
C MET A 1 8.82 36.82 1.35
N GLU A 2 8.16 36.58 0.22
CA GLU A 2 6.70 36.49 0.17
C GLU A 2 6.26 35.28 0.95
N ILE A 3 5.49 35.50 1.98
CA ILE A 3 4.79 34.43 2.68
C ILE A 3 3.68 34.01 1.73
N LEU A 4 3.83 32.87 1.08
CA LEU A 4 2.75 32.24 0.34
C LEU A 4 1.60 32.01 1.32
N GLU A 5 0.53 32.79 1.20
CA GLU A 5 -0.72 32.53 1.91
C GLU A 5 -1.15 31.10 1.55
N LYS A 6 -1.17 30.25 2.56
CA LYS A 6 -1.55 28.85 2.41
C LYS A 6 -3.04 28.80 2.23
N THR A 7 -3.49 28.84 0.98
CA THR A 7 -4.90 28.59 0.68
C THR A 7 -5.19 27.13 1.00
N ILE A 8 -5.95 26.90 2.06
CA ILE A 8 -6.49 25.57 2.36
C ILE A 8 -7.58 25.34 1.30
N LEU A 9 -7.29 24.46 0.37
CA LEU A 9 -8.30 24.02 -0.59
C LEU A 9 -9.31 23.17 0.17
N ASP A 10 -10.58 23.57 0.12
CA ASP A 10 -11.70 22.77 0.63
C ASP A 10 -11.95 21.61 -0.34
N SER A 11 -11.21 20.53 -0.13
CA SER A 11 -11.32 19.31 -0.93
C SER A 11 -11.14 18.09 -0.02
N ASP A 12 -11.65 16.95 -0.45
CA ASP A 12 -11.49 15.67 0.26
C ASP A 12 -10.01 15.28 0.47
N MET A 13 -9.08 15.90 -0.28
CA MET A 13 -7.63 15.71 -0.12
C MET A 13 -7.05 16.54 1.04
N CYS A 14 -7.78 17.52 1.56
CA CYS A 14 -7.37 18.37 2.68
C CYS A 14 -7.99 17.86 4.00
N TRP A 15 -7.54 16.70 4.43
CA TRP A 15 -8.04 16.06 5.65
C TRP A 15 -7.14 16.37 6.87
N ASP A 16 -7.73 16.23 8.05
CA ASP A 16 -7.06 16.31 9.34
C ASP A 16 -7.41 15.07 10.21
N ASN A 17 -7.15 15.13 11.50
CA ASN A 17 -7.43 14.04 12.43
C ASN A 17 -8.91 13.66 12.54
N THR A 18 -9.84 14.47 12.04
CA THR A 18 -11.27 14.12 12.03
C THR A 18 -11.61 13.03 11.02
N LEU A 19 -10.71 12.77 10.04
CA LEU A 19 -10.87 11.68 9.07
C LEU A 19 -10.98 10.30 9.75
N GLU A 20 -10.35 10.10 10.92
CA GLU A 20 -10.45 8.86 11.69
C GLU A 20 -11.89 8.48 12.06
N ASN A 21 -12.79 9.48 12.16
CA ASN A 21 -14.21 9.28 12.43
C ASN A 21 -15.03 8.89 11.19
N SER A 22 -14.37 8.78 10.03
CA SER A 22 -14.99 8.46 8.74
C SER A 22 -14.18 7.38 7.99
N PRO A 23 -13.97 6.21 8.60
CA PRO A 23 -13.12 5.15 8.02
C PRO A 23 -13.62 4.65 6.65
N GLU A 24 -14.90 4.79 6.34
CA GLU A 24 -15.51 4.44 5.06
C GLU A 24 -14.94 5.26 3.88
N LYS A 25 -14.31 6.39 4.15
CA LYS A 25 -13.66 7.22 3.12
C LYS A 25 -12.35 6.63 2.62
N PHE A 26 -11.65 5.85 3.44
CA PHE A 26 -10.32 5.34 3.11
C PHE A 26 -10.11 3.86 3.41
N SER A 27 -10.88 3.24 4.31
CA SER A 27 -10.72 1.83 4.66
C SER A 27 -11.63 0.97 3.77
N VAL A 28 -11.03 0.02 3.11
CA VAL A 28 -11.72 -0.87 2.16
C VAL A 28 -11.37 -2.34 2.43
N VAL A 29 -12.25 -3.23 2.01
CA VAL A 29 -11.99 -4.68 1.98
C VAL A 29 -11.97 -5.14 0.53
N LEU A 30 -11.28 -6.22 0.23
CA LEU A 30 -11.39 -6.83 -1.10
C LEU A 30 -12.83 -7.31 -1.32
N ASN A 31 -13.39 -6.98 -2.46
CA ASN A 31 -14.71 -7.48 -2.80
C ASN A 31 -14.68 -9.01 -3.07
N SER A 32 -15.80 -9.67 -2.94
CA SER A 32 -15.89 -11.13 -3.07
C SER A 32 -15.35 -11.66 -4.39
N LYS A 33 -15.62 -10.95 -5.50
CA LYS A 33 -15.14 -11.37 -6.84
C LYS A 33 -13.62 -11.34 -6.93
N SER A 34 -12.97 -10.29 -6.42
CA SER A 34 -11.51 -10.18 -6.40
C SER A 34 -10.87 -11.21 -5.48
N LEU A 35 -11.51 -11.45 -4.32
CA LEU A 35 -11.04 -12.46 -3.38
C LEU A 35 -11.17 -13.87 -3.96
N ASP A 36 -12.32 -14.24 -4.51
CA ASP A 36 -12.55 -15.52 -5.16
C ASP A 36 -11.57 -15.75 -6.32
N GLU A 37 -11.32 -14.71 -7.14
CA GLU A 37 -10.35 -14.77 -8.23
C GLU A 37 -8.94 -15.08 -7.75
N LEU A 38 -8.48 -14.42 -6.68
CA LEU A 38 -7.18 -14.67 -6.07
C LEU A 38 -7.07 -16.09 -5.53
N LEU A 39 -8.11 -16.59 -4.86
CA LEU A 39 -8.11 -17.93 -4.27
C LEU A 39 -8.19 -19.04 -5.33
N ILE A 40 -9.02 -18.87 -6.36
CA ILE A 40 -9.15 -19.82 -7.48
C ILE A 40 -7.84 -19.86 -8.31
N ASN A 41 -7.24 -18.71 -8.57
CA ASN A 41 -6.00 -18.59 -9.35
C ASN A 41 -4.75 -18.52 -8.48
N ARG A 42 -4.79 -19.10 -7.27
CA ARG A 42 -3.70 -19.03 -6.29
C ARG A 42 -2.33 -19.40 -6.88
N GLY A 43 -2.29 -20.41 -7.76
CA GLY A 43 -1.06 -20.83 -8.44
C GLY A 43 -0.43 -19.78 -9.37
N LYS A 44 -1.17 -18.73 -9.74
CA LYS A 44 -0.67 -17.64 -10.59
C LYS A 44 -0.17 -16.43 -9.80
N ILE A 45 -0.42 -16.38 -8.50
CA ILE A 45 -0.04 -15.23 -7.66
C ILE A 45 1.45 -14.94 -7.77
N SER A 46 2.28 -15.99 -7.82
CA SER A 46 3.74 -15.87 -7.96
C SER A 46 4.23 -15.25 -9.28
N ASN A 47 3.38 -15.19 -10.30
CA ASN A 47 3.73 -14.51 -11.56
C ASN A 47 3.74 -12.99 -11.41
N GLU A 48 3.04 -12.47 -10.40
CA GLU A 48 2.90 -11.04 -10.12
C GLU A 48 2.42 -10.21 -11.34
N ASP A 49 1.63 -10.85 -12.22
CA ASP A 49 1.05 -10.18 -13.39
C ASP A 49 -0.40 -9.74 -13.09
N PRO A 50 -0.69 -8.42 -13.08
CA PRO A 50 -2.05 -7.92 -12.89
C PRO A 50 -3.06 -8.44 -13.92
N ASN A 51 -2.62 -8.84 -15.10
CA ASN A 51 -3.52 -9.32 -16.16
C ASN A 51 -4.06 -10.74 -15.91
N ASP A 52 -3.44 -11.48 -15.01
CA ASP A 52 -3.96 -12.76 -14.53
C ASP A 52 -5.18 -12.62 -13.59
N PHE A 53 -5.47 -11.37 -13.11
CA PHE A 53 -6.47 -11.06 -12.09
C PHE A 53 -7.38 -9.91 -12.52
N LYS A 54 -8.31 -10.19 -13.43
CA LYS A 54 -9.17 -9.18 -14.05
C LYS A 54 -10.06 -8.44 -13.04
N PHE A 55 -10.73 -9.18 -12.14
CA PHE A 55 -11.64 -8.57 -11.17
C PHE A 55 -10.89 -7.77 -10.11
N LEU A 56 -9.74 -8.25 -9.66
CA LEU A 56 -8.86 -7.51 -8.78
C LEU A 56 -8.37 -6.21 -9.45
N LYS A 57 -7.94 -6.29 -10.72
CA LYS A 57 -7.49 -5.14 -11.49
C LYS A 57 -8.58 -4.08 -11.61
N GLU A 58 -9.76 -4.45 -12.06
CA GLU A 58 -10.92 -3.55 -12.16
C GLU A 58 -11.26 -2.90 -10.81
N TYR A 59 -11.22 -3.68 -9.73
CA TYR A 59 -11.52 -3.19 -8.39
C TYR A 59 -10.49 -2.17 -7.91
N VAL A 60 -9.20 -2.47 -8.04
CA VAL A 60 -8.11 -1.59 -7.59
C VAL A 60 -8.03 -0.32 -8.45
N GLU A 61 -8.27 -0.41 -9.76
CA GLU A 61 -8.39 0.77 -10.64
C GLU A 61 -9.55 1.69 -10.22
N ASN A 62 -10.67 1.12 -9.78
CA ASN A 62 -11.79 1.89 -9.25
C ASN A 62 -11.41 2.59 -7.93
N LEU A 63 -10.74 1.89 -7.01
CA LEU A 63 -10.24 2.49 -5.75
C LEU A 63 -9.24 3.61 -6.04
N LYS A 64 -8.31 3.39 -6.96
CA LYS A 64 -7.35 4.41 -7.40
C LYS A 64 -8.07 5.67 -7.86
N ASN A 65 -9.05 5.54 -8.74
CA ASN A 65 -9.75 6.70 -9.28
C ASN A 65 -10.64 7.38 -8.23
N LYS A 66 -11.39 6.61 -7.44
CA LYS A 66 -12.39 7.15 -6.51
C LYS A 66 -11.76 7.73 -5.25
N ILE A 67 -10.77 7.05 -4.66
CA ILE A 67 -10.24 7.40 -3.34
C ILE A 67 -8.87 8.05 -3.45
N LEU A 68 -7.95 7.48 -4.25
CA LEU A 68 -6.58 7.98 -4.32
C LEU A 68 -6.50 9.28 -5.13
N ILE A 69 -7.20 9.39 -6.26
CA ILE A 69 -7.12 10.56 -7.14
C ILE A 69 -8.20 11.61 -6.79
N ASN A 70 -9.44 11.18 -6.57
CA ASN A 70 -10.58 12.07 -6.38
C ASN A 70 -11.15 12.05 -4.95
N GLY A 71 -10.50 11.42 -4.01
CA GLY A 71 -10.89 11.35 -2.60
C GLY A 71 -9.78 11.84 -1.69
N CYS A 72 -9.60 11.18 -0.55
CA CYS A 72 -8.63 11.61 0.48
C CYS A 72 -7.16 11.36 0.15
N GLY A 73 -6.82 10.83 -1.01
CA GLY A 73 -5.43 10.68 -1.47
C GLY A 73 -4.72 9.40 -1.00
N PHE A 74 -5.38 8.57 -0.20
CA PHE A 74 -4.86 7.26 0.22
C PHE A 74 -6.00 6.29 0.53
N PHE A 75 -5.71 5.00 0.53
CA PHE A 75 -6.63 3.99 1.05
C PHE A 75 -5.88 2.86 1.75
N VAL A 76 -6.58 2.20 2.66
CA VAL A 76 -6.09 1.06 3.43
C VAL A 76 -6.94 -0.16 3.07
N ILE A 77 -6.32 -1.19 2.52
CA ILE A 77 -7.00 -2.47 2.25
C ILE A 77 -6.88 -3.35 3.50
N ASN A 78 -8.01 -3.71 4.08
CA ASN A 78 -8.04 -4.73 5.13
C ASN A 78 -7.85 -6.10 4.48
N GLY A 79 -6.76 -6.77 4.81
CA GLY A 79 -6.38 -8.08 4.25
C GLY A 79 -6.74 -9.26 5.16
N HIS A 80 -7.74 -9.13 6.05
CA HIS A 80 -8.09 -10.20 6.99
C HIS A 80 -8.40 -11.52 6.29
N GLU A 81 -9.11 -11.48 5.16
CA GLU A 81 -9.48 -12.64 4.36
C GLU A 81 -8.27 -13.35 3.74
N LEU A 82 -7.13 -12.66 3.67
CA LEU A 82 -5.86 -13.21 3.18
C LEU A 82 -4.98 -13.77 4.30
N SER A 83 -5.48 -13.85 5.54
CA SER A 83 -4.71 -14.27 6.72
C SER A 83 -4.08 -15.65 6.57
N ASN A 84 -4.76 -16.58 5.89
CA ASN A 84 -4.31 -17.96 5.66
C ASN A 84 -3.30 -18.14 4.53
N LEU A 85 -2.94 -17.06 3.81
CA LEU A 85 -1.91 -17.10 2.79
C LEU A 85 -0.50 -16.99 3.42
N SER A 86 0.48 -17.59 2.75
CA SER A 86 1.88 -17.45 3.13
C SER A 86 2.37 -16.01 2.99
N LEU A 87 3.50 -15.68 3.61
CA LEU A 87 4.11 -14.36 3.49
C LEU A 87 4.48 -14.02 2.03
N ASP A 88 4.98 -15.01 1.28
CA ASP A 88 5.36 -14.82 -0.12
C ASP A 88 4.13 -14.55 -1.00
N GLU A 89 3.02 -15.26 -0.79
CA GLU A 89 1.77 -14.98 -1.50
C GLU A 89 1.23 -13.59 -1.16
N LYS A 90 1.26 -13.19 0.10
CA LYS A 90 0.85 -11.83 0.52
C LYS A 90 1.74 -10.75 -0.12
N ARG A 91 3.05 -10.98 -0.19
CA ARG A 91 4.00 -10.09 -0.87
C ARG A 91 3.67 -9.99 -2.36
N SER A 92 3.43 -11.10 -3.02
CA SER A 92 3.08 -11.09 -4.45
C SER A 92 1.74 -10.41 -4.72
N ILE A 93 0.71 -10.60 -3.88
CA ILE A 93 -0.56 -9.88 -3.99
C ILE A 93 -0.34 -8.37 -3.81
N TYR A 94 0.45 -7.96 -2.82
CA TYR A 94 0.82 -6.56 -2.63
C TYR A 94 1.52 -6.00 -3.87
N THR A 95 2.45 -6.76 -4.47
CA THR A 95 3.13 -6.39 -5.72
C THR A 95 2.14 -6.23 -6.88
N ILE A 96 1.18 -7.14 -7.04
CA ILE A 96 0.13 -7.05 -8.08
C ILE A 96 -0.69 -5.78 -7.90
N ILE A 97 -1.19 -5.52 -6.69
CA ILE A 97 -1.98 -4.33 -6.38
C ILE A 97 -1.16 -3.05 -6.65
N SER A 98 0.09 -3.03 -6.23
CA SER A 98 0.98 -1.89 -6.44
C SER A 98 1.24 -1.61 -7.93
N LYS A 99 1.41 -2.65 -8.75
CA LYS A 99 1.55 -2.53 -10.21
C LYS A 99 0.30 -1.98 -10.89
N ILE A 100 -0.90 -2.21 -10.34
CA ILE A 100 -2.14 -1.62 -10.84
C ILE A 100 -2.21 -0.13 -10.49
N ILE A 101 -1.74 0.23 -9.31
CA ILE A 101 -1.75 1.63 -8.84
C ILE A 101 -0.73 2.46 -9.61
N GLY A 102 0.47 1.94 -9.85
CA GLY A 102 1.53 2.69 -10.51
C GLY A 102 2.76 1.86 -10.82
N GLU A 103 3.81 2.53 -11.25
CA GLU A 103 5.11 1.91 -11.49
C GLU A 103 5.85 1.70 -10.16
N LEU A 104 6.39 0.50 -9.97
CA LEU A 104 7.19 0.16 -8.81
C LEU A 104 8.63 0.62 -9.01
N LEU A 105 9.10 1.47 -8.12
CA LEU A 105 10.49 1.92 -8.08
C LEU A 105 11.36 0.99 -7.23
N GLU A 106 12.64 0.92 -7.54
CA GLU A 106 13.62 0.19 -6.75
C GLU A 106 13.80 0.85 -5.37
N GLN A 107 13.72 0.05 -4.32
CA GLN A 107 13.74 0.51 -2.94
C GLN A 107 15.12 0.38 -2.28
N ASN A 108 16.02 -0.37 -2.88
CA ASN A 108 17.36 -0.60 -2.34
C ASN A 108 18.37 -0.89 -3.45
N LYS A 109 19.65 -0.97 -3.07
CA LYS A 109 20.77 -1.28 -3.99
C LYS A 109 20.73 -2.68 -4.59
N ASP A 110 19.90 -3.56 -4.06
CA ASP A 110 19.72 -4.92 -4.53
C ASP A 110 18.57 -5.01 -5.55
N HIS A 111 18.08 -3.83 -6.01
CA HIS A 111 17.02 -3.64 -7.01
C HIS A 111 15.65 -4.22 -6.60
N GLU A 112 15.45 -4.45 -5.29
CA GLU A 112 14.15 -4.89 -4.80
C GLU A 112 13.12 -3.77 -4.89
N LYS A 113 11.96 -4.07 -5.43
CA LYS A 113 10.81 -3.14 -5.55
C LYS A 113 9.85 -3.23 -4.37
N VAL A 114 9.83 -4.37 -3.68
CA VAL A 114 9.06 -4.61 -2.46
C VAL A 114 9.98 -5.20 -1.41
N VAL A 115 10.22 -4.46 -0.35
CA VAL A 115 11.11 -4.85 0.75
C VAL A 115 10.29 -5.32 1.94
N VAL A 116 10.61 -6.51 2.47
CA VAL A 116 9.98 -7.03 3.67
C VAL A 116 10.68 -6.44 4.90
N ILE A 117 9.94 -5.66 5.69
CA ILE A 117 10.44 -5.12 6.95
C ILE A 117 10.42 -6.22 8.00
N LYS A 118 11.58 -6.52 8.57
CA LYS A 118 11.75 -7.53 9.63
C LYS A 118 12.61 -6.97 10.75
N ASP A 119 12.24 -7.28 11.99
CA ASP A 119 13.16 -7.08 13.11
C ASP A 119 14.30 -8.11 13.02
N LEU A 120 15.48 -7.64 12.72
CA LEU A 120 16.70 -8.44 12.63
C LEU A 120 17.51 -8.43 13.94
N GLY A 121 16.94 -7.90 15.05
CA GLY A 121 17.63 -7.77 16.34
C GLY A 121 18.83 -6.82 16.32
N LYS A 122 18.97 -5.99 15.27
CA LYS A 122 20.01 -4.98 15.14
C LYS A 122 19.51 -3.67 15.72
N THR A 123 20.42 -2.85 16.24
CA THR A 123 20.16 -1.46 16.64
C THR A 123 20.81 -0.51 15.64
N MET A 124 20.37 0.76 15.64
CA MET A 124 21.03 1.81 14.85
C MET A 124 22.54 1.91 15.17
N LYS A 125 22.89 1.69 16.43
CA LYS A 125 24.30 1.69 16.92
C LYS A 125 25.12 0.53 16.38
N THR A 126 24.50 -0.60 16.05
CA THR A 126 25.14 -1.80 15.52
C THR A 126 25.06 -1.91 14.00
N GLY A 127 24.79 -0.79 13.29
CA GLY A 127 24.75 -0.72 11.84
C GLY A 127 23.42 -1.20 11.22
N GLY A 128 22.34 -1.27 12.01
CA GLY A 128 20.99 -1.52 11.50
C GLY A 128 20.48 -0.33 10.68
N ARG A 129 19.78 -0.60 9.58
CA ARG A 129 19.03 0.43 8.85
C ARG A 129 17.67 0.66 9.53
N TYR A 130 17.02 1.78 9.28
CA TYR A 130 15.73 2.17 9.90
C TYR A 130 14.63 1.10 9.86
N HIS A 131 14.62 0.21 8.86
CA HIS A 131 13.65 -0.87 8.72
C HIS A 131 14.06 -2.19 9.41
N GLN A 132 15.19 -2.22 10.11
CA GLN A 132 15.74 -3.44 10.73
C GLN A 132 15.64 -3.47 12.27
N PRO A 133 15.68 -2.34 13.00
CA PRO A 133 15.53 -2.33 14.45
C PRO A 133 14.09 -2.17 14.91
N LYS A 134 13.80 -2.58 16.13
CA LYS A 134 12.54 -2.26 16.83
C LYS A 134 12.40 -0.78 17.19
N GLU A 135 13.49 -0.04 17.14
CA GLU A 135 13.51 1.39 17.38
C GLU A 135 12.78 2.07 16.22
N GLY A 136 11.67 2.72 16.52
CA GLY A 136 10.86 3.42 15.52
C GLY A 136 11.66 4.47 14.75
N GLY A 137 11.33 4.68 13.50
CA GLY A 137 11.88 5.77 12.70
C GLY A 137 11.37 7.13 13.17
N SER A 138 12.18 8.18 12.99
CA SER A 138 11.70 9.56 13.15
C SER A 138 10.80 9.93 11.97
N TYR A 139 9.95 10.94 12.16
CA TYR A 139 9.20 11.53 11.05
C TYR A 139 10.16 12.01 9.95
N HIS A 140 9.89 11.65 8.71
CA HIS A 140 10.68 12.01 7.55
C HIS A 140 9.76 12.18 6.33
N THR A 141 10.27 12.86 5.32
CA THR A 141 9.66 12.90 4.00
C THR A 141 10.52 12.08 3.06
N ASP A 142 9.90 11.25 2.25
CA ASP A 142 10.58 10.54 1.18
C ASP A 142 10.83 11.52 0.02
N VAL A 143 12.09 11.63 -0.44
CA VAL A 143 12.53 12.51 -1.52
C VAL A 143 13.04 11.67 -2.67
#